data_82a3141cbc006b5c2c3cab8a61e0b245
#
_entry.id   82a3141cbc006b5c2c3cab8a61e0b245
#
_cell.length_a   1.000
_cell.length_b   1.000
_cell.length_c   1.000
_cell.angle_alpha   90.00
_cell.angle_beta   90.00
_cell.angle_gamma   90.00
#
_symmetry.space_group_name_H-M   'P 1'
#
loop_
_entity.id
_entity.type
_entity.pdbx_description
1 polymer ?
#
loop_
_entity_poly.entity_id
_entity_poly.type
_entity_poly.pdbx_seq_one_letter_code
_entity_poly.pdbx_strand_id
1 'polypeptide(L)'
;VDDLIRAIVFSSVALLVGVEPGQFLVIIMLSELIQSWQHGFYQNNFWYFKYVLVTPQFHRLHHAIDLGYEVPGRPGVLGGCNFGVLLPWWDLLFRTASFDFTYRPTGVRDWPVPADLWAQQWIALRRSWQTAYPQWMVSK
;
A
#
# COMPACT_ATOMS: atom_id res chain seq x y z
N VAL A 1 12.89 -4.89 3.00
CA VAL A 1 13.74 -4.61 1.83
C VAL A 1 13.20 -3.44 1.04
N ASP A 2 11.91 -3.38 0.73
CA ASP A 2 11.30 -2.31 -0.06
C ASP A 2 11.45 -0.92 0.57
N ASP A 3 11.26 -0.80 1.88
CA ASP A 3 11.39 0.48 2.59
C ASP A 3 12.81 1.00 2.57
N LEU A 4 13.81 0.11 2.65
CA LEU A 4 15.21 0.49 2.56
C LEU A 4 15.56 1.00 1.15
N ILE A 5 15.11 0.27 0.12
CA ILE A 5 15.32 0.68 -1.28
C ILE A 5 14.63 2.02 -1.53
N ARG A 6 13.40 2.16 -1.08
CA ARG A 6 12.63 3.41 -1.18
C ARG A 6 13.36 4.56 -0.48
N ALA A 7 13.82 4.37 0.74
CA ALA A 7 14.58 5.37 1.49
C ALA A 7 15.86 5.79 0.75
N ILE A 8 16.62 4.84 0.22
CA ILE A 8 17.84 5.12 -0.53
C ILE A 8 17.52 5.92 -1.80
N VAL A 9 16.53 5.49 -2.58
CA VAL A 9 16.15 6.14 -3.85
C VAL A 9 15.67 7.57 -3.58
N PHE A 10 14.72 7.75 -2.65
CA PHE A 10 14.20 9.09 -2.37
C PHE A 10 15.24 10.02 -1.76
N SER A 11 16.10 9.51 -0.86
CA SER A 11 17.20 10.31 -0.31
C SER A 11 18.19 10.74 -1.40
N SER A 12 18.53 9.83 -2.30
CA SER A 12 19.45 10.13 -3.42
C SER A 12 18.84 11.19 -4.35
N VAL A 13 17.59 11.06 -4.71
CA VAL A 13 16.88 12.05 -5.56
C VAL A 13 16.78 13.39 -4.83
N ALA A 14 16.44 13.41 -3.55
CA ALA A 14 16.36 14.64 -2.77
C ALA A 14 17.70 15.40 -2.73
N LEU A 15 18.81 14.67 -2.52
CA LEU A 15 20.16 15.23 -2.55
C LEU A 15 20.51 15.78 -3.93
N LEU A 16 20.18 15.07 -5.00
CA LEU A 16 20.46 15.51 -6.38
C LEU A 16 19.67 16.78 -6.76
N VAL A 17 18.45 16.93 -6.22
CA VAL A 17 17.60 18.11 -6.45
C VAL A 17 17.98 19.28 -5.51
N GLY A 18 18.86 19.04 -4.52
CA GLY A 18 19.31 20.07 -3.58
C GLY A 18 18.32 20.34 -2.44
N VAL A 19 17.49 19.37 -2.08
CA VAL A 19 16.60 19.47 -0.92
C VAL A 19 17.43 19.36 0.35
N GLU A 20 17.27 20.31 1.25
CA GLU A 20 17.96 20.28 2.54
C GLU A 20 17.49 19.09 3.42
N PRO A 21 18.41 18.44 4.14
CA PRO A 21 18.07 17.25 4.96
C PRO A 21 16.94 17.50 5.96
N GLY A 22 16.86 18.70 6.55
CA GLY A 22 15.77 19.07 7.45
C GLY A 22 14.41 19.13 6.77
N GLN A 23 14.33 19.70 5.59
CA GLN A 23 13.11 19.76 4.78
C GLN A 23 12.68 18.34 4.35
N PHE A 24 13.63 17.52 3.95
CA PHE A 24 13.37 16.13 3.59
C PHE A 24 12.78 15.32 4.75
N LEU A 25 13.34 15.47 5.96
CA LEU A 25 12.80 14.85 7.16
C LEU A 25 11.35 15.27 7.45
N VAL A 26 11.04 16.55 7.34
CA VAL A 26 9.66 17.04 7.54
C VAL A 26 8.71 16.42 6.52
N ILE A 27 9.10 16.34 5.26
CA ILE A 27 8.27 15.72 4.20
C ILE A 27 8.02 14.25 4.51
N ILE A 28 9.06 13.49 4.91
CA ILE A 28 8.90 12.08 5.30
C ILE A 28 7.95 11.96 6.49
N MET A 29 8.16 12.72 7.56
CA MET A 29 7.31 12.65 8.75
C MET A 29 5.84 12.96 8.43
N LEU A 30 5.59 13.98 7.62
CA LEU A 30 4.23 14.30 7.19
C LEU A 30 3.62 13.18 6.32
N SER A 31 4.41 12.59 5.44
CA SER A 31 3.97 11.45 4.62
C SER A 31 3.60 10.25 5.48
N GLU A 32 4.42 9.91 6.47
CA GLU A 32 4.15 8.80 7.40
C GLU A 32 2.91 9.06 8.26
N LEU A 33 2.71 10.29 8.73
CA LEU A 33 1.51 10.66 9.47
C LEU A 33 0.24 10.52 8.62
N ILE A 34 0.29 10.97 7.36
CA ILE A 34 -0.84 10.84 6.43
C ILE A 34 -1.11 9.36 6.15
N GLN A 35 -0.09 8.56 5.87
CA GLN A 35 -0.24 7.13 5.62
C GLN A 35 -0.80 6.40 6.85
N SER A 36 -0.29 6.69 8.04
CA SER A 36 -0.84 6.15 9.30
C SER A 36 -2.32 6.51 9.49
N TRP A 37 -2.70 7.74 9.18
CA TRP A 37 -4.09 8.16 9.22
C TRP A 37 -4.95 7.42 8.19
N GLN A 38 -4.46 7.22 6.97
CA GLN A 38 -5.15 6.49 5.90
C GLN A 38 -5.41 5.02 6.25
N HIS A 39 -4.51 4.39 7.00
CA HIS A 39 -4.69 3.02 7.48
C HIS A 39 -5.58 2.93 8.75
N GLY A 40 -5.98 4.07 9.29
CA GLY A 40 -6.88 4.14 10.45
C GLY A 40 -8.28 3.60 10.15
N PHE A 41 -8.91 3.07 11.18
CA PHE A 41 -10.28 2.55 11.11
C PHE A 41 -11.30 3.68 11.33
N TYR A 42 -11.42 4.58 10.37
CA TYR A 42 -12.41 5.65 10.40
C TYR A 42 -13.57 5.34 9.45
N GLN A 43 -14.80 5.45 9.95
CA GLN A 43 -16.02 5.25 9.16
C GLN A 43 -16.59 6.55 8.60
N ASN A 44 -16.00 7.69 8.93
CA ASN A 44 -16.47 8.99 8.45
C ASN A 44 -16.07 9.19 6.98
N ASN A 45 -17.05 9.53 6.20
CA ASN A 45 -16.93 9.67 4.77
C ASN A 45 -16.39 11.06 4.35
N PHE A 46 -15.91 11.87 5.28
CA PHE A 46 -15.28 13.19 5.05
C PHE A 46 -15.84 14.00 3.86
N TRP A 47 -17.08 13.79 3.50
CA TRP A 47 -17.87 14.46 2.46
C TRP A 47 -17.04 14.92 1.24
N TYR A 48 -16.75 16.25 1.12
CA TYR A 48 -16.01 16.80 -0.02
C TYR A 48 -14.51 16.47 -0.02
N PHE A 49 -13.92 16.25 1.13
CA PHE A 49 -12.49 15.92 1.23
C PHE A 49 -12.10 14.64 0.49
N LYS A 50 -13.03 13.71 0.31
CA LYS A 50 -12.80 12.48 -0.45
C LYS A 50 -12.41 12.70 -1.92
N TYR A 51 -12.70 13.87 -2.49
CA TYR A 51 -12.33 14.23 -3.86
C TYR A 51 -11.00 15.00 -3.93
N VAL A 52 -10.49 15.46 -2.80
CA VAL A 52 -9.25 16.24 -2.70
C VAL A 52 -8.12 15.42 -2.11
N LEU A 53 -8.41 14.63 -1.08
CA LEU A 53 -7.44 13.81 -0.38
C LEU A 53 -7.90 12.35 -0.35
N VAL A 54 -6.93 11.45 -0.41
CA VAL A 54 -7.13 10.02 -0.19
C VAL A 54 -7.51 9.82 1.28
N THR A 55 -8.77 9.50 1.53
CA THR A 55 -9.32 9.27 2.86
C THR A 55 -9.08 7.83 3.32
N PRO A 56 -9.17 7.53 4.63
CA PRO A 56 -9.05 6.16 5.12
C PRO A 56 -10.01 5.17 4.46
N GLN A 57 -11.24 5.55 4.19
CA GLN A 57 -12.21 4.69 3.50
C GLN A 57 -11.84 4.44 2.05
N PHE A 58 -11.35 5.47 1.34
CA PHE A 58 -10.87 5.35 -0.03
C PHE A 58 -9.66 4.42 -0.11
N HIS A 59 -8.69 4.58 0.79
CA HIS A 59 -7.49 3.76 0.85
C HIS A 59 -7.78 2.32 1.31
N ARG A 60 -8.70 2.14 2.26
CA ARG A 60 -9.12 0.79 2.69
C ARG A 60 -9.70 -0.04 1.56
N LEU A 61 -10.43 0.58 0.64
CA LEU A 61 -10.98 -0.14 -0.51
C LEU A 61 -9.86 -0.69 -1.40
N HIS A 62 -8.75 0.04 -1.54
CA HIS A 62 -7.55 -0.47 -2.21
C HIS A 62 -7.00 -1.75 -1.59
N HIS A 63 -7.08 -1.88 -0.25
CA HIS A 63 -6.62 -3.04 0.50
C HIS A 63 -7.69 -4.14 0.67
N ALA A 64 -8.83 -4.06 0.03
CA ALA A 64 -9.89 -5.06 0.16
C ALA A 64 -9.43 -6.42 -0.40
N ILE A 65 -9.68 -7.49 0.36
CA ILE A 65 -9.23 -8.86 0.02
C ILE A 65 -9.85 -9.37 -1.29
N ASP A 66 -11.05 -8.91 -1.62
CA ASP A 66 -11.80 -9.33 -2.81
C ASP A 66 -11.42 -8.54 -4.08
N LEU A 67 -10.54 -7.54 -3.96
CA LEU A 67 -10.03 -6.73 -5.07
C LEU A 67 -8.54 -7.04 -5.34
N GLY A 68 -8.04 -6.59 -6.49
CA GLY A 68 -6.62 -6.76 -6.84
C GLY A 68 -6.27 -8.10 -7.50
N TYR A 69 -7.24 -8.98 -7.73
CA TYR A 69 -7.08 -10.23 -8.48
C TYR A 69 -7.38 -10.04 -9.96
N GLU A 70 -7.01 -11.04 -10.77
CA GLU A 70 -7.33 -11.00 -12.19
C GLU A 70 -8.82 -10.82 -12.43
N VAL A 71 -9.14 -9.93 -13.34
CA VAL A 71 -10.52 -9.68 -13.75
C VAL A 71 -11.03 -10.91 -14.52
N PRO A 72 -12.17 -11.50 -14.16
CA PRO A 72 -12.73 -12.65 -14.86
C PRO A 72 -12.87 -12.36 -16.37
N GLY A 73 -12.32 -13.26 -17.18
CA GLY A 73 -12.34 -13.13 -18.65
C GLY A 73 -11.28 -12.17 -19.23
N ARG A 74 -10.36 -11.64 -18.43
CA ARG A 74 -9.23 -10.80 -18.88
C ARG A 74 -7.92 -11.24 -18.23
N PRO A 75 -7.30 -12.33 -18.71
CA PRO A 75 -6.04 -12.82 -18.16
C PRO A 75 -4.95 -11.75 -18.16
N GLY A 76 -4.21 -11.64 -17.06
CA GLY A 76 -3.15 -10.65 -16.88
C GLY A 76 -3.63 -9.25 -16.51
N VAL A 77 -4.94 -8.99 -16.47
CA VAL A 77 -5.50 -7.72 -16.01
C VAL A 77 -5.91 -7.84 -14.55
N LEU A 78 -5.16 -7.18 -13.67
CA LEU A 78 -5.49 -7.13 -12.26
C LEU A 78 -6.64 -6.15 -12.03
N GLY A 79 -7.65 -6.61 -11.31
CA GLY A 79 -8.67 -5.74 -10.72
C GLY A 79 -8.03 -4.91 -9.61
N GLY A 80 -8.65 -3.82 -9.27
CA GLY A 80 -8.20 -2.96 -8.20
C GLY A 80 -8.68 -1.54 -8.45
N CYS A 81 -8.62 -0.73 -7.41
CA CYS A 81 -9.05 0.65 -7.46
C CYS A 81 -8.24 1.47 -6.44
N ASN A 82 -8.37 2.78 -6.53
CA ASN A 82 -7.88 3.70 -5.51
C ASN A 82 -6.36 3.60 -5.27
N PHE A 83 -5.59 3.66 -6.35
CA PHE A 83 -4.12 3.56 -6.31
C PHE A 83 -3.42 4.83 -5.84
N GLY A 84 -4.12 5.96 -5.80
CA GLY A 84 -3.58 7.24 -5.36
C GLY A 84 -3.13 7.20 -3.90
N VAL A 85 -1.95 7.75 -3.62
CA VAL A 85 -1.38 7.78 -2.26
C VAL A 85 -1.85 9.00 -1.48
N LEU A 86 -1.86 10.17 -2.09
CA LEU A 86 -2.22 11.43 -1.43
C LEU A 86 -3.48 12.05 -2.03
N LEU A 87 -3.54 12.12 -3.35
CA LEU A 87 -4.63 12.75 -4.10
C LEU A 87 -5.34 11.69 -4.94
N PRO A 88 -6.67 11.61 -4.93
CA PRO A 88 -7.44 10.66 -5.73
C PRO A 88 -7.54 11.07 -7.21
N TRP A 89 -6.91 12.18 -7.60
CA TRP A 89 -7.03 12.76 -8.93
C TRP A 89 -6.50 11.86 -10.05
N TRP A 90 -5.44 11.11 -9.77
CA TRP A 90 -4.92 10.12 -10.71
C TRP A 90 -5.95 9.00 -10.94
N ASP A 91 -6.59 8.53 -9.87
CA ASP A 91 -7.64 7.53 -9.97
C ASP A 91 -8.86 8.06 -10.74
N LEU A 92 -9.22 9.32 -10.54
CA LEU A 92 -10.29 9.96 -11.31
C LEU A 92 -9.92 10.07 -12.79
N LEU A 93 -8.68 10.46 -13.10
CA LEU A 93 -8.17 10.60 -14.46
C LEU A 93 -8.14 9.26 -15.20
N PHE A 94 -7.63 8.21 -14.54
CA PHE A 94 -7.50 6.87 -15.11
C PHE A 94 -8.75 6.00 -14.92
N ARG A 95 -9.82 6.53 -14.32
CA ARG A 95 -11.07 5.83 -14.03
C ARG A 95 -10.90 4.60 -13.14
N THR A 96 -9.95 4.65 -12.24
CA THR A 96 -9.71 3.65 -11.21
C THR A 96 -10.30 4.06 -9.84
N ALA A 97 -10.83 5.29 -9.72
CA ALA A 97 -11.48 5.74 -8.50
C ALA A 97 -12.78 4.99 -8.24
N SER A 98 -12.90 4.43 -7.04
CA SER A 98 -14.14 3.87 -6.52
C SER A 98 -14.48 4.54 -5.19
N PHE A 99 -15.70 5.03 -5.08
CA PHE A 99 -16.26 5.64 -3.88
C PHE A 99 -17.32 4.73 -3.22
N ASP A 100 -17.24 3.43 -3.50
CA ASP A 100 -18.04 2.43 -2.79
C ASP A 100 -17.45 2.21 -1.40
N PHE A 101 -18.03 2.86 -0.40
CA PHE A 101 -17.58 2.78 0.99
C PHE A 101 -18.25 1.66 1.78
N THR A 102 -18.81 0.66 1.11
CA THR A 102 -19.27 -0.57 1.76
C THR A 102 -18.10 -1.24 2.48
N TYR A 103 -18.32 -1.65 3.72
CA TYR A 103 -17.29 -2.33 4.49
C TYR A 103 -16.86 -3.63 3.80
N ARG A 104 -15.56 -3.73 3.56
CA ARG A 104 -14.91 -4.94 3.05
C ARG A 104 -13.76 -5.34 3.95
N PRO A 105 -13.53 -6.63 4.19
CA PRO A 105 -12.35 -7.08 4.92
C PRO A 105 -11.08 -6.71 4.12
N THR A 106 -10.06 -6.28 4.87
CA THR A 106 -8.78 -5.89 4.29
C THR A 106 -7.70 -6.91 4.57
N GLY A 107 -6.72 -7.06 3.69
CA GLY A 107 -5.61 -7.97 3.86
C GLY A 107 -5.23 -8.68 2.56
N VAL A 108 -4.57 -9.82 2.70
CA VAL A 108 -4.18 -10.68 1.57
C VAL A 108 -4.97 -11.98 1.66
N ARG A 109 -5.58 -12.39 0.56
CA ARG A 109 -6.35 -13.63 0.48
C ARG A 109 -5.42 -14.81 0.80
N ASP A 110 -5.94 -15.79 1.51
CA ASP A 110 -5.24 -17.02 1.88
C ASP A 110 -3.96 -16.81 2.69
N TRP A 111 -3.87 -15.65 3.34
CA TRP A 111 -2.74 -15.27 4.16
C TRP A 111 -3.18 -14.97 5.60
N PRO A 112 -3.27 -15.99 6.45
CA PRO A 112 -3.55 -15.76 7.85
C PRO A 112 -2.38 -14.96 8.46
N VAL A 113 -2.71 -13.79 9.00
CA VAL A 113 -1.75 -12.98 9.74
C VAL A 113 -1.84 -13.38 11.20
N PRO A 114 -0.77 -13.89 11.83
CA PRO A 114 -0.77 -14.17 13.25
C PRO A 114 -1.09 -12.93 14.08
N ALA A 115 -1.78 -13.10 15.20
CA ALA A 115 -2.04 -11.99 16.12
C ALA A 115 -0.77 -11.49 16.85
N ASP A 116 0.24 -12.34 16.94
CA ASP A 116 1.49 -12.04 17.62
C ASP A 116 2.51 -11.36 16.68
N LEU A 117 3.08 -10.24 17.14
CA LEU A 117 4.06 -9.44 16.39
C LEU A 117 5.32 -10.23 16.00
N TRP A 118 5.82 -11.06 16.91
CA TRP A 118 7.03 -11.84 16.64
C TRP A 118 6.78 -12.93 15.60
N ALA A 119 5.63 -13.58 15.67
CA ALA A 119 5.21 -14.53 14.65
C ALA A 119 5.04 -13.87 13.28
N GLN A 120 4.52 -12.65 13.21
CA GLN A 120 4.42 -11.88 11.97
C GLN A 120 5.81 -11.64 11.35
N GLN A 121 6.78 -11.17 12.15
CA GLN A 121 8.16 -10.95 11.67
C GLN A 121 8.83 -12.24 11.22
N TRP A 122 8.66 -13.31 11.99
CA TRP A 122 9.23 -14.60 11.66
C TRP A 122 8.68 -15.19 10.35
N ILE A 123 7.37 -15.11 10.15
CA ILE A 123 6.73 -15.55 8.91
C ILE A 123 7.22 -14.72 7.72
N ALA A 124 7.34 -13.41 7.87
CA ALA A 124 7.86 -12.54 6.83
C ALA A 124 9.28 -12.91 6.43
N LEU A 125 10.17 -13.10 7.40
CA LEU A 125 11.56 -13.54 7.18
C LEU A 125 11.63 -14.91 6.51
N ARG A 126 10.89 -15.89 7.01
CA ARG A 126 10.85 -17.25 6.47
C ARG A 126 10.41 -17.28 5.00
N ARG A 127 9.42 -16.47 4.66
CA ARG A 127 8.90 -16.40 3.29
C ARG A 127 9.85 -15.67 2.35
N SER A 128 10.46 -14.57 2.78
CA SER A 128 11.51 -13.90 2.01
C SER A 128 12.65 -14.86 1.70
N TRP A 129 13.03 -15.69 2.67
CA TRP A 129 14.02 -16.74 2.47
C TRP A 129 13.56 -17.79 1.46
N GLN A 130 12.34 -18.29 1.58
CA GLN A 130 11.77 -19.28 0.66
C GLN A 130 11.66 -18.76 -0.79
N THR A 131 11.39 -17.47 -0.95
CA THR A 131 11.34 -16.83 -2.28
C THR A 131 12.73 -16.62 -2.86
N ALA A 132 13.71 -16.29 -2.02
CA ALA A 132 15.11 -16.10 -2.44
C ALA A 132 15.82 -17.42 -2.81
N TYR A 133 15.35 -18.56 -2.24
CA TYR A 133 15.89 -19.89 -2.53
C TYR A 133 14.81 -20.75 -3.21
N PRO A 134 14.72 -20.73 -4.54
CA PRO A 134 13.75 -21.51 -5.29
C PRO A 134 13.91 -23.00 -5.01
N GLN A 135 12.80 -23.71 -4.89
CA GLN A 135 12.72 -25.13 -4.47
C GLN A 135 13.53 -26.11 -5.34
N TRP A 136 13.87 -25.74 -6.57
CA TRP A 136 14.72 -26.56 -7.43
C TRP A 136 16.18 -26.70 -6.95
N MET A 137 16.63 -25.85 -6.01
CA MET A 137 17.96 -26.00 -5.37
C MET A 137 17.95 -27.00 -4.22
N VAL A 138 16.82 -27.41 -3.71
CA VAL A 138 16.68 -28.27 -2.52
C VAL A 138 16.40 -29.73 -2.92
N SER A 139 16.11 -30.00 -4.19
CA SER A 139 15.76 -31.31 -4.72
C SER A 139 16.98 -32.02 -5.34
N LYS A 140 18.14 -32.00 -4.67
CA LYS A 140 19.27 -32.87 -5.01
C LYS A 140 19.66 -33.75 -3.83
#